data_70f2cea65db8e574a74ab06a00ef0295
#
_entry.id   70f2cea65db8e574a74ab06a00ef0295
#
_cell.length_a   1.000
_cell.length_b   1.000
_cell.length_c   1.000
_cell.angle_alpha   90.00
_cell.angle_beta   90.00
_cell.angle_gamma   90.00
#
_symmetry.space_group_name_H-M   'P 1'
#
loop_
_entity.id
_entity.type
_entity.pdbx_description
1 polymer ?
#
loop_
_entity_poly.entity_id
_entity_poly.type
_entity_poly.pdbx_seq_one_letter_code
_entity_poly.pdbx_strand_id
1 'polypeptide(L)'
;NADGYPTPDYLTSITKIGNVQFEGDVREDTDGSNLIKEAILDDDERSLYILSWGGFNTVARALLSIYEEYSGTDQWDEIYQKVCDKVLISGNGQDFTFTDYIADKYPDLVMAGANCGYAGYSAAINAQADALYTFQADWLKENIKFDHGSLMGAYKLVHDGQHLENEEDKYQFGETNTVYEKEYNDYDFIAEGDSSSIIGLYSCGLRGLENGAFGTYGGRYSYYTASGEDAGYPSTLSGGVVPGQYVNPETNNIEKYNPYLLDFQLEWAARADWCVNTYENCNHASVVEMEEKDFTAAPGETVSFAANVSDPDGDDCTATWTTEPTGCVYSGKD
;
A
#
# COMPACT_ATOMS: atom_id res chain seq x y z
N ASN A 1 23.25 6.50 -11.94
CA ASN A 1 21.99 5.98 -12.46
C ASN A 1 22.16 4.49 -12.62
N ALA A 2 21.33 3.69 -11.96
CA ALA A 2 21.31 2.26 -12.20
C ALA A 2 20.85 2.00 -13.64
N ASP A 3 21.55 1.13 -14.35
CA ASP A 3 21.17 0.72 -15.70
C ASP A 3 19.76 0.12 -15.69
N GLY A 4 18.91 0.60 -16.58
CA GLY A 4 17.52 0.14 -16.70
C GLY A 4 16.45 1.02 -16.03
N TYR A 5 16.82 2.01 -15.24
CA TYR A 5 15.86 2.99 -14.73
C TYR A 5 15.48 4.01 -15.81
N PRO A 6 14.20 4.42 -15.86
CA PRO A 6 13.75 5.48 -16.76
C PRO A 6 14.50 6.79 -16.50
N THR A 7 14.79 7.53 -17.55
CA THR A 7 15.41 8.86 -17.40
C THR A 7 14.39 9.88 -16.85
N PRO A 8 14.84 10.94 -16.15
CA PRO A 8 13.95 12.02 -15.71
C PRO A 8 13.13 12.63 -16.85
N ASP A 9 13.72 12.83 -18.02
CA ASP A 9 13.04 13.35 -19.19
C ASP A 9 11.91 12.43 -19.67
N TYR A 10 12.15 11.11 -19.66
CA TYR A 10 11.10 10.15 -19.98
C TYR A 10 9.97 10.22 -18.97
N LEU A 11 10.26 10.20 -17.66
CA LEU A 11 9.23 10.28 -16.61
C LEU A 11 8.41 11.57 -16.73
N THR A 12 9.07 12.70 -16.98
CA THR A 12 8.39 13.97 -17.22
C THR A 12 7.49 13.91 -18.45
N SER A 13 7.92 13.25 -19.50
CA SER A 13 7.15 13.16 -20.77
C SER A 13 5.84 12.38 -20.62
N ILE A 14 5.81 11.39 -19.72
CA ILE A 14 4.60 10.59 -19.45
C ILE A 14 3.72 11.16 -18.33
N THR A 15 4.20 12.18 -17.61
CA THR A 15 3.41 12.86 -16.58
C THR A 15 2.37 13.76 -17.25
N LYS A 16 1.12 13.70 -16.77
CA LYS A 16 0.00 14.47 -17.31
C LYS A 16 -0.71 15.24 -16.19
N ILE A 17 -1.22 16.41 -16.54
CA ILE A 17 -2.03 17.20 -15.61
C ILE A 17 -3.44 16.61 -15.54
N GLY A 18 -3.89 16.35 -14.32
CA GLY A 18 -5.23 15.87 -14.03
C GLY A 18 -6.21 16.98 -13.66
N ASN A 19 -7.27 16.61 -12.94
CA ASN A 19 -8.33 17.50 -12.49
C ASN A 19 -7.94 18.13 -11.14
N VAL A 20 -7.44 19.36 -11.16
CA VAL A 20 -6.75 19.98 -10.01
C VAL A 20 -7.37 21.32 -9.56
N GLN A 21 -8.56 21.68 -10.04
CA GLN A 21 -9.13 23.02 -9.77
C GLN A 21 -9.69 23.14 -8.35
N PHE A 22 -10.38 22.11 -7.86
CA PHE A 22 -10.96 22.01 -6.51
C PHE A 22 -11.34 20.56 -6.21
N GLU A 23 -11.66 20.26 -4.98
CA GLU A 23 -12.18 18.95 -4.57
C GLU A 23 -13.53 18.68 -5.27
N GLY A 24 -13.67 17.50 -5.89
CA GLY A 24 -14.86 17.17 -6.68
C GLY A 24 -14.84 17.69 -8.13
N ASP A 25 -13.70 18.14 -8.65
CA ASP A 25 -13.59 18.58 -10.03
C ASP A 25 -13.57 17.40 -11.00
N VAL A 26 -14.76 16.98 -11.41
CA VAL A 26 -14.97 15.92 -12.42
C VAL A 26 -15.69 16.42 -13.68
N ARG A 27 -15.67 17.73 -13.94
CA ARG A 27 -16.49 18.38 -14.99
C ARG A 27 -16.04 18.06 -16.40
N GLU A 28 -14.74 18.02 -16.63
CA GLU A 28 -14.16 17.89 -17.97
C GLU A 28 -13.00 16.90 -17.98
N ASP A 29 -12.82 16.21 -19.09
CA ASP A 29 -11.67 15.36 -19.31
C ASP A 29 -10.39 16.20 -19.36
N THR A 30 -9.33 15.67 -18.78
CA THR A 30 -7.99 16.24 -18.82
C THR A 30 -7.02 15.23 -19.44
N ASP A 31 -5.81 15.66 -19.76
CA ASP A 31 -4.77 14.74 -20.25
C ASP A 31 -4.51 13.62 -19.25
N GLY A 32 -4.57 13.91 -17.94
CA GLY A 32 -4.39 12.92 -16.87
C GLY A 32 -5.55 11.93 -16.78
N SER A 33 -6.80 12.40 -16.82
CA SER A 33 -7.96 11.49 -16.80
C SER A 33 -8.05 10.63 -18.06
N ASN A 34 -7.71 11.20 -19.22
CA ASN A 34 -7.64 10.45 -20.47
C ASN A 34 -6.57 9.37 -20.45
N LEU A 35 -5.38 9.65 -19.88
CA LEU A 35 -4.32 8.65 -19.72
C LEU A 35 -4.80 7.46 -18.87
N ILE A 36 -5.50 7.73 -17.77
CA ILE A 36 -6.07 6.68 -16.92
C ILE A 36 -7.15 5.91 -17.68
N LYS A 37 -8.06 6.60 -18.38
CA LYS A 37 -9.10 5.98 -19.19
C LYS A 37 -8.51 5.05 -20.27
N GLU A 38 -7.48 5.50 -20.98
CA GLU A 38 -6.79 4.73 -21.99
C GLU A 38 -6.16 3.46 -21.38
N ALA A 39 -5.49 3.59 -20.23
CA ALA A 39 -4.88 2.44 -19.54
C ALA A 39 -5.93 1.44 -19.00
N ILE A 40 -7.12 1.90 -18.62
CA ILE A 40 -8.23 1.01 -18.23
C ILE A 40 -8.76 0.23 -19.44
N LEU A 41 -8.93 0.91 -20.56
CA LEU A 41 -9.60 0.37 -21.74
C LEU A 41 -8.66 -0.37 -22.71
N ASP A 42 -7.34 -0.29 -22.53
CA ASP A 42 -6.39 -0.99 -23.40
C ASP A 42 -6.52 -2.53 -23.32
N ASP A 43 -5.81 -3.23 -24.20
CA ASP A 43 -5.86 -4.70 -24.30
C ASP A 43 -4.87 -5.41 -23.37
N ASP A 44 -4.20 -4.69 -22.45
CA ASP A 44 -3.35 -5.29 -21.43
C ASP A 44 -4.21 -5.95 -20.35
N GLU A 45 -4.13 -7.27 -20.23
CA GLU A 45 -4.91 -8.07 -19.29
C GLU A 45 -4.41 -8.00 -17.83
N ARG A 46 -3.25 -7.35 -17.60
CA ARG A 46 -2.71 -7.21 -16.24
C ARG A 46 -3.58 -6.28 -15.41
N SER A 47 -3.68 -6.57 -14.12
CA SER A 47 -4.34 -5.68 -13.17
C SER A 47 -3.70 -4.29 -13.17
N LEU A 48 -4.52 -3.26 -13.16
CA LEU A 48 -4.11 -1.87 -13.09
C LEU A 48 -4.32 -1.36 -11.66
N TYR A 49 -3.21 -1.12 -10.96
CA TYR A 49 -3.25 -0.54 -9.63
C TYR A 49 -3.16 0.98 -9.74
N ILE A 50 -4.23 1.65 -9.32
CA ILE A 50 -4.30 3.11 -9.31
C ILE A 50 -4.10 3.59 -7.88
N LEU A 51 -3.01 4.33 -7.64
CA LEU A 51 -2.67 4.90 -6.35
C LEU A 51 -3.08 6.36 -6.30
N SER A 52 -4.06 6.68 -5.45
CA SER A 52 -4.58 8.05 -5.33
C SER A 52 -3.96 8.72 -4.10
N TRP A 53 -3.10 9.69 -4.36
CA TRP A 53 -2.36 10.43 -3.34
C TRP A 53 -2.88 11.87 -3.27
N GLY A 54 -3.74 12.12 -2.30
CA GLY A 54 -4.29 13.44 -2.02
C GLY A 54 -5.68 13.72 -2.59
N GLY A 55 -6.25 12.87 -3.43
CA GLY A 55 -7.62 13.04 -3.94
C GLY A 55 -7.96 12.20 -5.14
N PHE A 56 -9.26 12.03 -5.41
CA PHE A 56 -9.77 11.11 -6.42
C PHE A 56 -10.25 11.80 -7.71
N ASN A 57 -10.17 13.12 -7.82
CA ASN A 57 -10.74 13.86 -8.95
C ASN A 57 -10.40 13.25 -10.32
N THR A 58 -9.11 13.03 -10.59
CA THR A 58 -8.64 12.57 -11.90
C THR A 58 -9.08 11.14 -12.18
N VAL A 59 -9.01 10.26 -11.19
CA VAL A 59 -9.47 8.87 -11.29
C VAL A 59 -10.98 8.82 -11.47
N ALA A 60 -11.71 9.59 -10.66
CA ALA A 60 -13.16 9.71 -10.76
C ALA A 60 -13.58 10.25 -12.14
N ARG A 61 -12.88 11.27 -12.68
CA ARG A 61 -13.20 11.78 -14.02
C ARG A 61 -12.97 10.71 -15.10
N ALA A 62 -11.88 9.94 -15.02
CA ALA A 62 -11.62 8.86 -15.97
C ALA A 62 -12.75 7.81 -15.99
N LEU A 63 -13.16 7.36 -14.80
CA LEU A 63 -14.25 6.38 -14.65
C LEU A 63 -15.59 6.96 -15.08
N LEU A 64 -15.87 8.23 -14.74
CA LEU A 64 -17.09 8.91 -15.16
C LEU A 64 -17.14 9.09 -16.68
N SER A 65 -16.01 9.41 -17.31
CA SER A 65 -15.91 9.50 -18.79
C SER A 65 -16.23 8.15 -19.46
N ILE A 66 -15.74 7.03 -18.91
CA ILE A 66 -16.09 5.69 -19.40
C ILE A 66 -17.60 5.44 -19.23
N TYR A 67 -18.16 5.77 -18.08
CA TYR A 67 -19.59 5.62 -17.83
C TYR A 67 -20.45 6.45 -18.81
N GLU A 68 -20.11 7.73 -19.00
CA GLU A 68 -20.80 8.63 -19.91
C GLU A 68 -20.77 8.14 -21.36
N GLU A 69 -19.66 7.54 -21.79
CA GLU A 69 -19.48 7.04 -23.15
C GLU A 69 -20.24 5.72 -23.39
N TYR A 70 -20.22 4.80 -22.44
CA TYR A 70 -20.66 3.42 -22.68
C TYR A 70 -21.95 3.01 -21.98
N SER A 71 -22.39 3.66 -20.89
CA SER A 71 -23.52 3.18 -20.06
C SER A 71 -24.87 3.13 -20.80
N GLY A 72 -25.02 3.85 -21.89
CA GLY A 72 -26.21 3.82 -22.75
C GLY A 72 -26.09 2.92 -23.97
N THR A 73 -25.04 2.15 -24.10
CA THR A 73 -24.74 1.31 -25.27
C THR A 73 -24.87 -0.18 -24.95
N ASP A 74 -24.88 -1.00 -26.00
CA ASP A 74 -24.84 -2.47 -25.89
C ASP A 74 -23.47 -3.03 -25.45
N GLN A 75 -22.45 -2.18 -25.36
CA GLN A 75 -21.12 -2.54 -24.89
C GLN A 75 -20.97 -2.39 -23.37
N TRP A 76 -21.93 -1.81 -22.69
CA TRP A 76 -21.77 -1.43 -21.26
C TRP A 76 -21.42 -2.60 -20.37
N ASP A 77 -22.11 -3.71 -20.50
CA ASP A 77 -21.87 -4.89 -19.62
C ASP A 77 -20.43 -5.41 -19.76
N GLU A 78 -19.88 -5.42 -20.97
CA GLU A 78 -18.50 -5.85 -21.24
C GLU A 78 -17.48 -4.83 -20.67
N ILE A 79 -17.72 -3.55 -20.91
CA ILE A 79 -16.84 -2.47 -20.42
C ILE A 79 -16.88 -2.40 -18.90
N TYR A 80 -18.07 -2.49 -18.30
CA TYR A 80 -18.24 -2.51 -16.84
C TYR A 80 -17.43 -3.65 -16.21
N GLN A 81 -17.56 -4.87 -16.75
CA GLN A 81 -16.83 -6.01 -16.25
C GLN A 81 -15.32 -5.83 -16.43
N LYS A 82 -14.88 -5.32 -17.58
CA LYS A 82 -13.46 -5.00 -17.81
C LYS A 82 -12.91 -4.02 -16.77
N VAL A 83 -13.65 -2.97 -16.46
CA VAL A 83 -13.25 -2.00 -15.41
C VAL A 83 -13.12 -2.69 -14.06
N CYS A 84 -14.13 -3.43 -13.63
CA CYS A 84 -14.15 -4.07 -12.31
C CYS A 84 -13.10 -5.17 -12.16
N ASP A 85 -12.80 -5.92 -13.23
CA ASP A 85 -11.79 -6.98 -13.20
C ASP A 85 -10.36 -6.45 -13.26
N LYS A 86 -10.15 -5.35 -13.99
CA LYS A 86 -8.81 -4.81 -14.25
C LYS A 86 -8.33 -3.85 -13.18
N VAL A 87 -9.22 -3.04 -12.62
CA VAL A 87 -8.86 -1.88 -11.80
C VAL A 87 -8.94 -2.19 -10.31
N LEU A 88 -7.86 -1.89 -9.60
CA LEU A 88 -7.83 -1.82 -8.15
C LEU A 88 -7.36 -0.42 -7.74
N ILE A 89 -8.18 0.29 -6.99
CA ILE A 89 -7.85 1.62 -6.50
C ILE A 89 -7.35 1.50 -5.06
N SER A 90 -6.19 2.08 -4.78
CA SER A 90 -5.67 2.24 -3.42
C SER A 90 -5.38 3.71 -3.17
N GLY A 91 -5.85 4.23 -2.05
CA GLY A 91 -5.65 5.64 -1.75
C GLY A 91 -6.10 6.01 -0.35
N ASN A 92 -5.71 7.19 0.07
CA ASN A 92 -6.01 7.71 1.40
C ASN A 92 -7.45 8.26 1.55
N GLY A 93 -8.35 7.96 0.64
CA GLY A 93 -9.80 8.12 0.74
C GLY A 93 -10.30 9.35 1.51
N GLN A 94 -9.65 10.49 1.34
CA GLN A 94 -9.92 11.65 2.19
C GLN A 94 -10.88 12.66 1.56
N ASP A 95 -11.29 12.43 0.33
CA ASP A 95 -12.31 13.22 -0.31
C ASP A 95 -13.51 12.36 -0.73
N PHE A 96 -14.65 12.98 -0.93
CA PHE A 96 -15.90 12.30 -1.31
C PHE A 96 -16.08 12.21 -2.81
N THR A 97 -15.12 12.62 -3.62
CA THR A 97 -15.27 12.65 -5.08
C THR A 97 -15.62 11.27 -5.63
N PHE A 98 -14.99 10.22 -5.10
CA PHE A 98 -15.30 8.86 -5.49
C PHE A 98 -16.72 8.47 -5.07
N THR A 99 -17.09 8.71 -3.80
CA THR A 99 -18.41 8.34 -3.26
C THR A 99 -19.54 9.08 -3.94
N ASP A 100 -19.34 10.36 -4.26
CA ASP A 100 -20.38 11.21 -4.82
C ASP A 100 -20.61 10.97 -6.33
N TYR A 101 -19.58 10.57 -7.06
CA TYR A 101 -19.66 10.50 -8.51
C TYR A 101 -19.50 9.10 -9.12
N ILE A 102 -18.85 8.17 -8.43
CA ILE A 102 -18.42 6.89 -9.03
C ILE A 102 -19.08 5.69 -8.37
N ALA A 103 -19.18 5.69 -7.07
CA ALA A 103 -19.55 4.51 -6.30
C ALA A 103 -20.87 3.85 -6.70
N ASP A 104 -21.88 4.65 -7.07
CA ASP A 104 -23.18 4.17 -7.54
C ASP A 104 -23.13 3.62 -8.99
N LYS A 105 -22.10 3.96 -9.76
CA LYS A 105 -21.94 3.56 -11.15
C LYS A 105 -21.13 2.28 -11.30
N TYR A 106 -20.23 2.04 -10.35
CA TYR A 106 -19.33 0.89 -10.33
C TYR A 106 -19.38 0.19 -8.95
N PRO A 107 -20.53 -0.39 -8.57
CA PRO A 107 -20.70 -1.01 -7.25
C PRO A 107 -19.78 -2.20 -6.96
N ASP A 108 -19.24 -2.84 -7.99
CA ASP A 108 -18.34 -3.99 -7.86
C ASP A 108 -16.85 -3.62 -7.96
N LEU A 109 -16.54 -2.33 -8.16
CA LEU A 109 -15.16 -1.88 -8.25
C LEU A 109 -14.45 -1.99 -6.89
N VAL A 110 -13.28 -2.61 -6.89
CA VAL A 110 -12.53 -2.85 -5.66
C VAL A 110 -11.72 -1.61 -5.27
N MET A 111 -11.96 -1.12 -4.06
CA MET A 111 -11.11 -0.13 -3.41
C MET A 111 -10.37 -0.75 -2.24
N ALA A 112 -9.04 -0.69 -2.29
CA ALA A 112 -8.20 -1.03 -1.17
C ALA A 112 -7.98 0.22 -0.29
N GLY A 113 -8.36 0.15 0.98
CA GLY A 113 -8.04 1.23 1.92
C GLY A 113 -6.53 1.34 2.14
N ALA A 114 -6.03 2.55 2.22
CA ALA A 114 -4.60 2.81 2.41
C ALA A 114 -4.12 2.68 3.87
N ASN A 115 -4.94 2.23 4.77
CA ASN A 115 -4.69 2.23 6.20
C ASN A 115 -3.94 0.97 6.64
N CYS A 116 -2.66 0.88 6.33
CA CYS A 116 -1.85 -0.33 6.55
C CYS A 116 -1.05 -0.34 7.86
N GLY A 117 -1.38 0.42 8.86
CA GLY A 117 -0.62 0.44 10.13
C GLY A 117 0.83 0.97 10.03
N TYR A 118 1.27 1.34 8.83
CA TYR A 118 2.49 2.09 8.56
C TYR A 118 2.12 3.53 8.22
N ALA A 119 3.04 4.42 8.26
CA ALA A 119 2.91 5.78 7.80
C ALA A 119 1.80 6.61 8.45
N GLY A 120 1.79 7.71 8.58
CA GLY A 120 1.00 8.68 9.30
C GLY A 120 1.78 9.20 10.47
N TYR A 121 1.39 10.34 10.92
CA TYR A 121 2.04 11.10 11.98
C TYR A 121 2.18 10.34 13.30
N SER A 122 1.48 9.25 13.46
CA SER A 122 1.52 8.42 14.66
C SER A 122 2.27 7.10 14.47
N ALA A 123 2.83 6.83 13.29
CA ALA A 123 3.48 5.55 13.03
C ALA A 123 4.59 5.24 14.02
N ALA A 124 5.48 6.21 14.25
CA ALA A 124 6.56 6.07 15.23
C ALA A 124 6.06 5.91 16.68
N ILE A 125 4.84 6.34 16.96
CA ILE A 125 4.24 6.29 18.29
C ILE A 125 3.47 5.00 18.50
N ASN A 126 2.84 4.51 17.43
CA ASN A 126 2.00 3.31 17.44
C ASN A 126 2.73 2.10 16.87
N ALA A 127 4.00 2.23 16.49
CA ALA A 127 4.82 1.12 16.09
C ALA A 127 4.83 0.08 17.23
N GLN A 128 4.70 -1.18 16.84
CA GLN A 128 4.80 -2.27 17.78
C GLN A 128 6.13 -2.22 18.51
N ALA A 129 6.15 -2.69 19.74
CA ALA A 129 7.30 -2.53 20.64
C ALA A 129 8.61 -3.09 20.05
N ASP A 130 8.51 -4.14 19.25
CA ASP A 130 9.63 -4.77 18.53
C ASP A 130 10.12 -3.95 17.31
N ALA A 131 9.25 -3.14 16.68
CA ALA A 131 9.58 -2.32 15.55
C ALA A 131 9.89 -0.86 15.92
N LEU A 132 9.55 -0.40 17.12
CA LEU A 132 9.59 1.01 17.51
C LEU A 132 10.99 1.64 17.32
N TYR A 133 12.05 0.91 17.62
CA TYR A 133 13.42 1.41 17.51
C TYR A 133 13.80 1.79 16.07
N THR A 134 13.18 1.18 15.07
CA THR A 134 13.45 1.47 13.64
C THR A 134 12.88 2.80 13.17
N PHE A 135 12.03 3.44 13.98
CA PHE A 135 11.51 4.78 13.76
C PHE A 135 12.28 5.88 14.51
N GLN A 136 13.31 5.50 15.24
CA GLN A 136 14.11 6.40 16.07
C GLN A 136 15.40 6.82 15.38
N ALA A 137 15.88 7.98 15.78
CA ALA A 137 17.00 8.70 15.20
C ALA A 137 18.26 7.85 14.97
N ASP A 138 18.65 7.06 15.95
CA ASP A 138 19.92 6.32 15.87
C ASP A 138 19.87 5.26 14.77
N TRP A 139 18.78 4.51 14.70
CA TRP A 139 18.60 3.52 13.66
C TRP A 139 18.44 4.16 12.26
N LEU A 140 17.65 5.23 12.16
CA LEU A 140 17.40 5.92 10.90
C LEU A 140 18.66 6.60 10.34
N LYS A 141 19.49 7.17 11.21
CA LYS A 141 20.79 7.73 10.79
C LYS A 141 21.71 6.67 10.25
N GLU A 142 21.80 5.53 10.93
CA GLU A 142 22.73 4.45 10.62
C GLU A 142 22.29 3.67 9.36
N ASN A 143 21.00 3.36 9.24
CA ASN A 143 20.52 2.41 8.24
C ASN A 143 19.87 3.06 7.02
N ILE A 144 19.51 4.35 7.10
CA ILE A 144 18.76 5.03 6.02
C ILE A 144 19.46 6.32 5.58
N LYS A 145 19.66 7.27 6.51
CA LYS A 145 19.94 8.67 6.16
C LYS A 145 21.34 8.90 5.64
N PHE A 146 22.34 8.31 6.28
CA PHE A 146 23.75 8.59 5.98
C PHE A 146 24.42 7.40 5.31
N ASP A 147 25.38 7.71 4.41
CA ASP A 147 26.18 6.74 3.70
C ASP A 147 25.46 5.82 2.70
N HIS A 148 24.13 6.02 2.49
CA HIS A 148 23.30 5.26 1.56
C HIS A 148 22.97 6.04 0.27
N GLY A 149 23.81 6.99 -0.11
CA GLY A 149 23.72 7.74 -1.37
C GLY A 149 22.69 8.88 -1.37
N SER A 150 22.56 9.51 -2.53
CA SER A 150 21.75 10.72 -2.64
C SER A 150 20.24 10.50 -2.48
N LEU A 151 19.74 9.31 -2.84
CA LEU A 151 18.32 9.00 -2.71
C LEU A 151 17.93 8.92 -1.23
N MET A 152 18.64 8.13 -0.45
CA MET A 152 18.38 8.01 0.99
C MET A 152 18.73 9.30 1.74
N GLY A 153 19.78 9.99 1.31
CA GLY A 153 20.12 11.31 1.82
C GLY A 153 19.01 12.35 1.62
N ALA A 154 18.16 12.21 0.60
CA ALA A 154 17.00 13.08 0.37
C ALA A 154 15.79 12.71 1.22
N TYR A 155 15.76 11.54 1.86
CA TYR A 155 14.66 11.14 2.73
C TYR A 155 14.54 12.09 3.93
N LYS A 156 13.33 12.62 4.16
CA LYS A 156 13.08 13.67 5.16
C LYS A 156 12.84 13.10 6.55
N LEU A 157 13.61 13.57 7.52
CA LEU A 157 13.48 13.24 8.94
C LEU A 157 13.26 14.51 9.78
N VAL A 158 12.83 14.35 11.02
CA VAL A 158 12.66 15.48 11.93
C VAL A 158 13.97 16.27 12.06
N HIS A 159 13.94 17.58 11.87
CA HIS A 159 15.06 18.51 12.01
C HIS A 159 16.37 18.08 11.30
N ASP A 160 16.29 17.35 10.20
CA ASP A 160 17.47 16.88 9.47
C ASP A 160 18.19 17.98 8.66
N GLY A 161 17.71 19.21 8.75
CA GLY A 161 18.27 20.38 8.08
C GLY A 161 17.89 20.52 6.61
N GLN A 162 17.08 19.62 6.06
CA GLN A 162 16.61 19.72 4.68
C GLN A 162 15.40 20.65 4.58
N HIS A 163 15.44 21.50 3.57
CA HIS A 163 14.34 22.34 3.15
C HIS A 163 13.83 21.82 1.80
N LEU A 164 12.53 21.51 1.74
CA LEU A 164 11.86 21.27 0.48
C LEU A 164 11.31 22.60 -0.03
N GLU A 165 11.67 22.97 -1.23
CA GLU A 165 11.25 24.24 -1.83
C GLU A 165 9.73 24.30 -1.93
N ASN A 166 9.14 25.39 -1.48
CA ASN A 166 7.70 25.65 -1.42
C ASN A 166 6.91 24.87 -0.36
N GLU A 167 7.55 24.28 0.60
CA GLU A 167 6.86 23.59 1.67
C GLU A 167 6.71 24.46 2.91
N GLU A 168 5.48 24.61 3.40
CA GLU A 168 5.12 25.41 4.57
C GLU A 168 4.94 24.57 5.85
N ASP A 169 5.18 23.27 5.78
CA ASP A 169 5.01 22.38 6.92
C ASP A 169 6.06 22.68 8.00
N LYS A 170 5.62 23.34 9.06
CA LYS A 170 6.46 23.72 10.20
C LYS A 170 7.14 22.54 10.90
N TYR A 171 6.55 21.34 10.83
CA TYR A 171 7.15 20.15 11.44
C TYR A 171 8.37 19.67 10.64
N GLN A 172 8.36 19.86 9.35
CA GLN A 172 9.49 19.52 8.49
C GLN A 172 10.64 20.51 8.65
N PHE A 173 10.34 21.77 8.89
CA PHE A 173 11.36 22.82 8.94
C PHE A 173 11.90 23.14 10.33
N GLY A 174 11.53 22.36 11.32
CA GLY A 174 12.08 22.49 12.65
C GLY A 174 11.53 23.65 13.48
N GLU A 175 10.39 24.19 13.14
CA GLU A 175 9.69 25.16 13.98
C GLU A 175 9.12 24.51 15.25
N THR A 176 8.91 23.19 15.19
CA THR A 176 8.49 22.38 16.32
C THR A 176 8.92 20.93 16.14
N ASN A 177 9.24 20.26 17.23
CA ASN A 177 9.44 18.82 17.30
C ASN A 177 8.25 18.10 17.94
N THR A 178 7.09 18.75 17.98
CA THR A 178 5.88 18.21 18.58
C THR A 178 4.87 17.91 17.49
N VAL A 179 4.47 16.65 17.37
CA VAL A 179 3.41 16.19 16.49
C VAL A 179 2.34 15.51 17.35
N TYR A 180 1.09 15.96 17.26
CA TYR A 180 -0.01 15.45 18.08
C TYR A 180 0.34 15.36 19.58
N GLU A 181 0.90 16.45 20.13
CA GLU A 181 1.29 16.57 21.55
C GLU A 181 2.43 15.63 21.98
N LYS A 182 3.16 15.04 21.06
CA LYS A 182 4.35 14.23 21.36
C LYS A 182 5.60 14.85 20.79
N GLU A 183 6.67 14.79 21.60
CA GLU A 183 7.99 15.26 21.22
C GLU A 183 8.75 14.18 20.44
N TYR A 184 9.47 14.62 19.42
CA TYR A 184 10.37 13.80 18.61
C TYR A 184 11.80 14.31 18.77
N ASN A 185 12.76 13.42 18.63
CA ASN A 185 14.16 13.81 18.56
C ASN A 185 14.54 14.19 17.13
N ASP A 186 15.64 14.94 16.99
CA ASP A 186 16.22 15.19 15.68
C ASP A 186 16.54 13.87 14.99
N TYR A 187 16.15 13.76 13.73
CA TYR A 187 16.25 12.56 12.89
C TYR A 187 15.29 11.41 13.21
N ASP A 188 14.30 11.62 14.06
CA ASP A 188 13.20 10.65 14.16
C ASP A 188 12.34 10.64 12.88
N PHE A 189 11.62 9.56 12.69
CA PHE A 189 10.65 9.43 11.60
C PHE A 189 9.52 10.46 11.75
N ILE A 190 9.15 11.12 10.64
CA ILE A 190 8.05 12.10 10.67
C ILE A 190 6.73 11.43 10.32
N ALA A 191 6.54 11.17 9.04
CA ALA A 191 5.31 10.61 8.50
C ALA A 191 5.45 10.33 7.00
N GLU A 192 4.71 9.35 6.54
CA GLU A 192 4.54 9.03 5.12
C GLU A 192 3.09 8.66 4.85
N GLY A 193 2.19 9.64 4.79
CA GLY A 193 0.75 9.41 4.66
C GLY A 193 0.38 8.57 3.44
N ASP A 194 0.90 8.91 2.28
CA ASP A 194 0.53 8.29 1.01
C ASP A 194 1.25 6.95 0.77
N SER A 195 2.42 6.72 1.36
CA SER A 195 3.19 5.47 1.23
C SER A 195 2.39 4.24 1.68
N SER A 196 1.45 4.41 2.59
CA SER A 196 0.56 3.33 3.01
C SER A 196 -0.26 2.73 1.87
N SER A 197 -0.54 3.48 0.82
CA SER A 197 -1.28 3.00 -0.35
C SER A 197 -0.49 1.99 -1.20
N ILE A 198 0.83 2.09 -1.20
CA ILE A 198 1.71 1.19 -1.96
C ILE A 198 2.24 0.03 -1.11
N ILE A 199 2.43 0.21 0.19
CA ILE A 199 2.98 -0.83 1.07
C ILE A 199 2.10 -2.08 1.07
N GLY A 200 0.78 -1.92 0.97
CA GLY A 200 -0.17 -3.01 0.81
C GLY A 200 0.00 -3.83 -0.48
N LEU A 201 0.76 -3.35 -1.45
CA LEU A 201 1.03 -4.05 -2.72
C LEU A 201 2.35 -4.85 -2.66
N TYR A 202 3.17 -4.68 -1.65
CA TYR A 202 4.40 -5.48 -1.47
C TYR A 202 4.07 -6.80 -0.80
N SER A 203 4.20 -7.89 -1.53
CA SER A 203 3.79 -9.22 -1.08
C SER A 203 4.70 -9.83 -0.04
N CYS A 204 5.93 -9.39 0.10
CA CYS A 204 6.92 -9.93 1.06
C CYS A 204 6.97 -11.47 1.14
N GLY A 205 6.84 -12.13 0.02
CA GLY A 205 6.73 -13.60 -0.05
C GLY A 205 5.34 -14.15 0.30
N LEU A 206 4.42 -13.30 0.78
CA LEU A 206 3.02 -13.66 1.02
C LEU A 206 2.19 -13.50 -0.26
N ARG A 207 0.99 -14.05 -0.25
CA ARG A 207 0.08 -14.05 -1.42
C ARG A 207 -1.05 -13.01 -1.28
N GLY A 208 -0.76 -11.87 -0.64
CA GLY A 208 -1.75 -10.84 -0.35
C GLY A 208 -2.40 -10.21 -1.59
N LEU A 209 -1.72 -10.23 -2.74
CA LEU A 209 -2.29 -9.79 -4.02
C LEU A 209 -3.31 -10.78 -4.60
N GLU A 210 -3.25 -12.05 -4.21
CA GLU A 210 -4.24 -13.06 -4.59
C GLU A 210 -5.44 -13.04 -3.64
N ASN A 211 -5.17 -12.88 -2.36
CA ASN A 211 -6.17 -12.71 -1.32
C ASN A 211 -5.59 -11.87 -0.19
N GLY A 212 -6.20 -10.73 0.09
CA GLY A 212 -5.74 -9.81 1.13
C GLY A 212 -5.57 -10.45 2.51
N ALA A 213 -6.33 -11.50 2.84
CA ALA A 213 -6.20 -12.23 4.09
C ALA A 213 -4.87 -12.99 4.23
N PHE A 214 -4.17 -13.25 3.12
CA PHE A 214 -2.85 -13.88 3.16
C PHE A 214 -1.74 -12.92 3.62
N GLY A 215 -1.97 -11.62 3.49
CA GLY A 215 -1.08 -10.57 3.97
C GLY A 215 -0.07 -10.05 2.94
N THR A 216 0.41 -8.86 3.24
CA THR A 216 1.47 -8.12 2.56
C THR A 216 2.29 -7.40 3.61
N TYR A 217 3.28 -6.60 3.24
CA TYR A 217 3.93 -5.70 4.19
C TYR A 217 2.99 -4.65 4.81
N GLY A 218 1.85 -4.38 4.18
CA GLY A 218 0.78 -3.57 4.75
C GLY A 218 -0.03 -4.27 5.85
N GLY A 219 0.23 -5.53 6.10
CA GLY A 219 -0.53 -6.35 7.04
C GLY A 219 -1.51 -7.30 6.34
N ARG A 220 -2.48 -7.79 7.10
CA ARG A 220 -3.56 -8.65 6.60
C ARG A 220 -4.82 -7.83 6.39
N TYR A 221 -5.54 -8.16 5.36
CA TYR A 221 -6.73 -7.45 4.94
C TYR A 221 -7.96 -8.34 5.13
N SER A 222 -9.05 -7.76 5.61
CA SER A 222 -10.35 -8.43 5.64
C SER A 222 -11.34 -7.67 4.77
N TYR A 223 -12.27 -8.39 4.18
CA TYR A 223 -13.43 -7.74 3.55
C TYR A 223 -14.24 -7.04 4.63
N TYR A 224 -14.50 -5.77 4.41
CA TYR A 224 -15.28 -4.94 5.30
C TYR A 224 -16.64 -4.66 4.67
N THR A 225 -17.68 -4.91 5.43
CA THR A 225 -19.03 -4.47 5.06
C THR A 225 -19.39 -3.32 5.99
N ALA A 226 -19.54 -2.14 5.44
CA ALA A 226 -19.94 -0.96 6.20
C ALA A 226 -21.27 -1.21 6.89
N SER A 227 -21.35 -0.93 8.19
CA SER A 227 -22.58 -1.05 8.98
C SER A 227 -22.66 0.08 10.01
N GLY A 228 -23.86 0.47 10.39
CA GLY A 228 -24.08 1.53 11.36
C GLY A 228 -23.93 2.93 10.77
N GLU A 229 -23.30 3.85 11.50
CA GLU A 229 -23.11 5.24 11.06
C GLU A 229 -22.20 5.36 9.83
N ASP A 230 -21.34 4.39 9.61
CA ASP A 230 -20.48 4.30 8.41
C ASP A 230 -21.20 3.72 7.20
N ALA A 231 -22.45 3.32 7.32
CA ALA A 231 -23.27 2.79 6.22
C ALA A 231 -23.63 3.85 5.15
N GLY A 232 -23.17 5.09 5.34
CA GLY A 232 -23.20 6.14 4.31
C GLY A 232 -22.13 5.99 3.22
N TYR A 233 -21.13 5.15 3.45
CA TYR A 233 -20.19 4.78 2.41
C TYR A 233 -20.84 3.78 1.46
N PRO A 234 -20.72 3.98 0.15
CA PRO A 234 -21.36 3.11 -0.82
C PRO A 234 -20.89 1.66 -0.68
N SER A 235 -21.72 0.75 -1.14
CA SER A 235 -21.42 -0.69 -1.14
C SER A 235 -20.13 -1.08 -1.83
N THR A 236 -19.60 -0.24 -2.72
CA THR A 236 -18.28 -0.39 -3.35
C THR A 236 -17.13 -0.36 -2.37
N LEU A 237 -17.25 0.38 -1.29
CA LEU A 237 -16.26 0.35 -0.20
C LEU A 237 -16.49 -0.85 0.73
N SER A 238 -17.69 -1.44 0.73
CA SER A 238 -18.01 -2.60 1.55
C SER A 238 -17.40 -3.91 1.05
N GLY A 239 -17.10 -4.01 -0.24
CA GLY A 239 -16.30 -5.09 -0.82
C GLY A 239 -14.80 -4.83 -0.78
N GLY A 240 -14.40 -3.63 -0.35
CA GLY A 240 -13.01 -3.23 -0.26
C GLY A 240 -12.27 -3.99 0.84
N VAL A 241 -11.02 -4.27 0.57
CA VAL A 241 -10.10 -4.83 1.56
C VAL A 241 -9.69 -3.71 2.49
N VAL A 242 -10.03 -3.79 3.76
CA VAL A 242 -9.57 -2.82 4.77
C VAL A 242 -8.27 -3.31 5.38
N PRO A 243 -7.15 -2.61 5.16
CA PRO A 243 -5.86 -3.01 5.69
C PRO A 243 -5.82 -3.04 7.21
N GLY A 244 -5.14 -4.01 7.76
CA GLY A 244 -4.70 -3.97 9.15
C GLY A 244 -5.82 -4.03 10.19
N GLN A 245 -7.01 -4.51 9.85
CA GLN A 245 -8.00 -4.85 10.84
C GLN A 245 -7.76 -6.26 11.36
N TYR A 246 -6.94 -6.33 12.38
CA TYR A 246 -6.84 -7.53 13.21
C TYR A 246 -7.84 -7.39 14.36
N VAL A 247 -8.74 -8.34 14.48
CA VAL A 247 -9.56 -8.44 15.69
C VAL A 247 -8.73 -9.19 16.71
N ASN A 248 -8.28 -8.47 17.73
CA ASN A 248 -7.60 -9.11 18.85
C ASN A 248 -8.56 -10.11 19.52
N PRO A 249 -8.24 -11.41 19.50
CA PRO A 249 -9.16 -12.44 20.03
C PRO A 249 -9.38 -12.34 21.54
N GLU A 250 -8.49 -11.66 22.27
CA GLU A 250 -8.59 -11.50 23.72
C GLU A 250 -9.49 -10.32 24.10
N THR A 251 -9.43 -9.22 23.35
CA THR A 251 -10.17 -7.99 23.64
C THR A 251 -11.40 -7.84 22.78
N ASN A 252 -11.51 -8.59 21.70
CA ASN A 252 -12.51 -8.45 20.63
C ASN A 252 -12.54 -7.03 20.02
N ASN A 253 -11.42 -6.32 20.11
CA ASN A 253 -11.25 -5.01 19.51
C ASN A 253 -10.49 -5.12 18.18
N ILE A 254 -10.85 -4.24 17.26
CA ILE A 254 -10.10 -4.07 16.02
C ILE A 254 -8.84 -3.27 16.35
N GLU A 255 -7.70 -3.91 16.25
CA GLU A 255 -6.40 -3.25 16.45
C GLU A 255 -5.73 -3.04 15.10
N LYS A 256 -5.14 -1.87 14.93
CA LYS A 256 -4.24 -1.60 13.79
C LYS A 256 -2.93 -2.35 14.06
N TYR A 257 -2.91 -3.61 13.67
CA TYR A 257 -1.75 -4.48 13.87
C TYR A 257 -1.16 -4.85 12.52
N ASN A 258 0.12 -4.54 12.35
CA ASN A 258 0.90 -5.00 11.21
C ASN A 258 2.02 -5.93 11.69
N PRO A 259 1.84 -7.25 11.62
CA PRO A 259 2.84 -8.21 12.09
C PRO A 259 4.15 -8.19 11.30
N TYR A 260 4.16 -7.54 10.15
CA TYR A 260 5.30 -7.47 9.23
C TYR A 260 6.02 -6.11 9.26
N LEU A 261 5.67 -5.24 10.21
CA LEU A 261 6.22 -3.88 10.26
C LEU A 261 7.74 -3.89 10.46
N LEU A 262 8.24 -4.74 11.34
CA LEU A 262 9.69 -4.88 11.56
C LEU A 262 10.39 -5.40 10.30
N ASP A 263 9.83 -6.43 9.67
CA ASP A 263 10.40 -7.01 8.44
C ASP A 263 10.44 -5.97 7.31
N PHE A 264 9.39 -5.15 7.18
CA PHE A 264 9.35 -4.06 6.22
C PHE A 264 10.47 -3.02 6.47
N GLN A 265 10.68 -2.63 7.72
CA GLN A 265 11.73 -1.68 8.09
C GLN A 265 13.13 -2.26 7.82
N LEU A 266 13.36 -3.52 8.12
CA LEU A 266 14.64 -4.18 7.85
C LEU A 266 14.88 -4.34 6.35
N GLU A 267 13.85 -4.65 5.56
CA GLU A 267 13.98 -4.68 4.12
C GLU A 267 14.25 -3.27 3.53
N TRP A 268 13.67 -2.23 4.11
CA TRP A 268 13.98 -0.86 3.71
C TRP A 268 15.46 -0.54 3.94
N ALA A 269 16.03 -0.93 5.08
CA ALA A 269 17.46 -0.79 5.35
C ALA A 269 18.32 -1.54 4.31
N ALA A 270 17.98 -2.80 4.00
CA ALA A 270 18.67 -3.56 2.96
C ALA A 270 18.61 -2.86 1.59
N ARG A 271 17.44 -2.29 1.23
CA ARG A 271 17.28 -1.51 -0.02
C ARG A 271 18.06 -0.19 -0.01
N ALA A 272 18.26 0.41 1.17
CA ALA A 272 19.13 1.57 1.30
C ALA A 272 20.59 1.20 0.99
N ASP A 273 21.05 0.05 1.47
CA ASP A 273 22.37 -0.51 1.11
C ASP A 273 22.50 -0.76 -0.40
N TRP A 274 21.42 -1.23 -1.07
CA TRP A 274 21.44 -1.45 -2.53
C TRP A 274 21.64 -0.14 -3.31
N CYS A 275 21.39 1.01 -2.74
CA CYS A 275 21.63 2.29 -3.40
C CYS A 275 23.12 2.61 -3.58
N VAL A 276 24.00 1.99 -2.85
CA VAL A 276 25.43 2.30 -2.81
C VAL A 276 26.36 1.08 -3.03
N ASN A 277 25.81 -0.11 -2.97
CA ASN A 277 26.56 -1.35 -3.14
C ASN A 277 26.24 -2.07 -4.45
N THR A 278 27.06 -3.04 -4.82
CA THR A 278 26.76 -3.98 -5.90
C THR A 278 25.89 -5.11 -5.37
N TYR A 279 25.24 -5.85 -6.26
CA TYR A 279 24.38 -6.98 -5.88
C TYR A 279 25.11 -7.97 -4.95
N GLU A 280 26.34 -8.34 -5.28
CA GLU A 280 27.13 -9.34 -4.53
C GLU A 280 27.54 -8.87 -3.13
N ASN A 281 27.39 -7.59 -2.82
CA ASN A 281 27.74 -7.00 -1.53
C ASN A 281 26.50 -6.57 -0.72
N CYS A 282 25.33 -6.92 -1.19
CA CYS A 282 24.08 -6.64 -0.51
C CYS A 282 23.52 -7.91 0.12
N ASN A 283 22.73 -7.75 1.16
CA ASN A 283 21.92 -8.83 1.71
C ASN A 283 20.62 -8.98 0.93
N HIS A 284 20.21 -10.20 0.67
CA HIS A 284 18.97 -10.54 -0.03
C HIS A 284 18.06 -11.37 0.86
N ALA A 285 16.76 -11.28 0.61
CA ALA A 285 15.78 -12.06 1.37
C ALA A 285 15.89 -13.56 1.04
N SER A 286 15.76 -14.38 2.06
CA SER A 286 15.66 -15.83 1.89
C SER A 286 14.46 -16.21 1.02
N VAL A 287 14.60 -17.26 0.25
CA VAL A 287 13.57 -17.76 -0.68
C VAL A 287 12.91 -19.01 -0.10
N VAL A 288 11.59 -19.00 -0.06
CA VAL A 288 10.77 -20.15 0.36
C VAL A 288 9.97 -20.66 -0.83
N GLU A 289 10.17 -21.91 -1.18
CA GLU A 289 9.48 -22.54 -2.29
C GLU A 289 8.62 -23.70 -1.81
N MET A 290 7.37 -23.75 -2.26
CA MET A 290 6.42 -24.85 -2.04
C MET A 290 5.88 -25.32 -3.39
N GLU A 291 5.83 -26.64 -3.61
CA GLU A 291 5.25 -27.23 -4.80
C GLU A 291 3.73 -27.03 -4.84
N GLU A 292 3.08 -27.19 -3.69
CA GLU A 292 1.64 -27.00 -3.54
C GLU A 292 1.39 -25.95 -2.45
N LYS A 293 0.56 -24.98 -2.76
CA LYS A 293 0.28 -23.82 -1.88
C LYS A 293 -1.15 -23.81 -1.35
N ASP A 294 -2.08 -24.52 -2.02
CA ASP A 294 -3.49 -24.55 -1.69
C ASP A 294 -3.91 -26.01 -1.49
N PHE A 295 -4.48 -26.31 -0.32
CA PHE A 295 -4.86 -27.65 0.07
C PHE A 295 -6.35 -27.71 0.39
N THR A 296 -6.99 -28.77 -0.03
CA THR A 296 -8.37 -29.08 0.39
C THR A 296 -8.34 -30.35 1.24
N ALA A 297 -8.91 -30.27 2.43
CA ALA A 297 -8.96 -31.42 3.36
C ALA A 297 -10.35 -31.56 3.98
N ALA A 298 -10.77 -32.79 4.23
CA ALA A 298 -11.98 -33.06 4.99
C ALA A 298 -11.74 -32.84 6.52
N PRO A 299 -12.80 -32.56 7.28
CA PRO A 299 -12.67 -32.44 8.74
C PRO A 299 -12.04 -33.68 9.36
N GLY A 300 -10.92 -33.48 10.08
CA GLY A 300 -10.15 -34.55 10.73
C GLY A 300 -9.10 -35.21 9.84
N GLU A 301 -8.96 -34.78 8.61
CA GLU A 301 -7.88 -35.22 7.73
C GLU A 301 -6.55 -34.54 8.10
N THR A 302 -5.45 -35.28 7.94
CA THR A 302 -4.10 -34.74 8.13
C THR A 302 -3.54 -34.26 6.80
N VAL A 303 -3.13 -33.00 6.73
CA VAL A 303 -2.43 -32.42 5.59
C VAL A 303 -0.95 -32.29 5.95
N SER A 304 -0.07 -32.63 5.01
CA SER A 304 1.37 -32.48 5.17
C SER A 304 1.89 -31.40 4.22
N PHE A 305 2.72 -30.52 4.76
CA PHE A 305 3.35 -29.44 4.00
C PHE A 305 4.84 -29.70 3.93
N ALA A 306 5.44 -29.28 2.81
CA ALA A 306 6.88 -29.24 2.64
C ALA A 306 7.29 -27.95 1.95
N ALA A 307 8.36 -27.35 2.40
CA ALA A 307 8.95 -26.18 1.77
C ALA A 307 10.47 -26.36 1.66
N ASN A 308 11.05 -25.85 0.57
CA ASN A 308 12.47 -25.64 0.43
C ASN A 308 12.79 -24.21 0.82
N VAL A 309 13.80 -24.03 1.64
CA VAL A 309 14.29 -22.70 2.04
C VAL A 309 15.73 -22.58 1.63
N SER A 310 16.05 -21.48 0.97
CA SER A 310 17.42 -21.16 0.55
C SER A 310 17.67 -19.66 0.70
N ASP A 311 18.91 -19.30 0.80
CA ASP A 311 19.33 -17.92 0.83
C ASP A 311 20.27 -17.63 -0.37
N PRO A 312 20.02 -16.53 -1.14
CA PRO A 312 20.86 -16.17 -2.29
C PRO A 312 22.30 -15.85 -1.92
N ASP A 313 22.55 -15.37 -0.70
CA ASP A 313 23.86 -14.99 -0.21
C ASP A 313 24.60 -16.17 0.45
N GLY A 314 23.90 -17.29 0.61
CA GLY A 314 24.42 -18.52 1.18
C GLY A 314 24.36 -18.55 2.70
N ASP A 315 23.53 -17.72 3.31
CA ASP A 315 23.33 -17.67 4.75
C ASP A 315 22.54 -18.88 5.25
N ASP A 316 22.77 -19.23 6.50
CA ASP A 316 22.06 -20.33 7.15
C ASP A 316 20.60 -19.97 7.43
N CYS A 317 19.68 -20.69 6.81
CA CYS A 317 18.25 -20.47 6.98
C CYS A 317 17.64 -21.31 8.12
N THR A 318 16.75 -20.70 8.88
CA THR A 318 15.88 -21.41 9.85
C THR A 318 14.42 -21.23 9.46
N ALA A 319 13.70 -22.34 9.26
CA ALA A 319 12.28 -22.30 8.96
C ALA A 319 11.44 -22.52 10.22
N THR A 320 10.46 -21.65 10.41
CA THR A 320 9.46 -21.77 11.47
C THR A 320 8.07 -21.81 10.85
N TRP A 321 7.28 -22.80 11.22
CA TRP A 321 5.89 -22.91 10.78
C TRP A 321 4.98 -22.24 11.80
N THR A 322 4.15 -21.33 11.33
CA THR A 322 3.11 -20.70 12.13
C THR A 322 1.76 -20.88 11.44
N THR A 323 0.70 -20.89 12.22
CA THR A 323 -0.67 -20.87 11.70
C THR A 323 -1.36 -19.60 12.18
N GLU A 324 -1.94 -18.87 11.26
CA GLU A 324 -2.68 -17.66 11.57
C GLU A 324 -4.02 -17.62 10.84
N PRO A 325 -5.04 -17.16 11.56
CA PRO A 325 -5.09 -16.93 12.99
C PRO A 325 -4.94 -18.24 13.74
N THR A 326 -4.28 -18.21 14.91
CA THR A 326 -4.06 -19.39 15.73
C THR A 326 -5.38 -20.08 16.05
N GLY A 327 -5.51 -21.33 15.64
CA GLY A 327 -6.72 -22.12 15.87
C GLY A 327 -7.92 -21.81 14.98
N CYS A 328 -7.79 -20.95 14.00
CA CYS A 328 -8.81 -20.79 12.98
C CYS A 328 -8.55 -21.74 11.83
N VAL A 329 -9.42 -22.71 11.77
CA VAL A 329 -9.84 -23.23 10.48
C VAL A 329 -10.60 -22.08 9.83
N TYR A 330 -10.05 -21.43 8.81
CA TYR A 330 -10.88 -20.67 7.91
C TYR A 330 -11.78 -21.68 7.23
N SER A 331 -12.99 -21.79 7.74
CA SER A 331 -14.06 -22.19 6.85
C SER A 331 -14.15 -21.06 5.85
N GLY A 332 -13.74 -21.31 4.63
CA GLY A 332 -14.08 -20.45 3.54
C GLY A 332 -15.55 -20.11 3.66
N LYS A 333 -15.94 -18.91 3.24
CA LYS A 333 -17.34 -18.62 3.05
C LYS A 333 -17.94 -19.79 2.28
N ASP A 334 -18.94 -20.43 2.88
CA ASP A 334 -19.89 -21.25 2.16
C ASP A 334 -20.64 -20.41 1.12
#